data_d86e45fe6e4c8b943471e0e1aae1e25b
#
_entry.id   d86e45fe6e4c8b943471e0e1aae1e25b
#
_cell.length_a   1.000
_cell.length_b   1.000
_cell.length_c   1.000
_cell.angle_alpha   90.00
_cell.angle_beta   90.00
_cell.angle_gamma   90.00
#
_symmetry.space_group_name_H-M   'P 1'
#
loop_
_entity.id
_entity.type
_entity.pdbx_description
1 polymer ?
#
loop_
_entity_poly.entity_id
_entity_poly.type
_entity_poly.pdbx_seq_one_letter_code
_entity_poly.pdbx_strand_id
1 'polypeptide(L)'
;MILESQIYAQLLHDALQYIAPLQRNAASVSTLDCLLSLSLVAAEHGYIRPVVDDSMALDIRGGRHPVIETLMPPGESYVPNDVQLDTENQQIIIITGPNMAGKSALLRQTALITLMAQIGSFVPATSARIGLVDKIFTRVGASDNISVGESTFMVEMSEASNIMNNLTPRSLVLFDELGRGTSTYDGISIAWAIVEYIHENPKAHARTLFATHYHELNEMEKLFPRIKNWNVSVVEKNGRIVFLRTLRRGGSEHSFGIHVARLAGMPALIVKRSEQILRQLEANNANDGCLGADETSSPGPKAQTASTGVLSQQTDGMQLSFFQLDDPVLKQIRDEILNLDVNNLTPLEALNKLNDIKRILKG
;
A
#
# COMPACT_ATOMS: atom_id res chain seq x y z
N MET A 1 -4.12 -15.17 67.76
CA MET A 1 -3.46 -14.13 66.95
C MET A 1 -1.94 -14.13 67.10
N ILE A 2 -1.30 -13.96 68.32
CA ILE A 2 0.18 -13.89 68.42
C ILE A 2 0.84 -15.19 67.99
N LEU A 3 0.37 -16.35 68.51
CA LEU A 3 0.89 -17.66 68.15
C LEU A 3 0.69 -18.00 66.67
N GLU A 4 -0.45 -17.64 66.11
CA GLU A 4 -0.78 -17.79 64.66
C GLU A 4 0.16 -17.04 63.83
N SER A 5 0.45 -15.76 64.16
CA SER A 5 1.43 -14.93 63.44
C SER A 5 2.85 -15.48 63.52
N GLN A 6 3.23 -16.07 64.66
CA GLN A 6 4.53 -16.70 64.79
C GLN A 6 4.67 -17.97 63.92
N ILE A 7 3.66 -18.82 63.94
CA ILE A 7 3.63 -20.02 63.06
C ILE A 7 3.66 -19.68 61.62
N TYR A 8 2.89 -18.64 61.19
CA TYR A 8 2.90 -18.16 59.82
C TYR A 8 4.26 -17.60 59.41
N ALA A 9 4.90 -16.80 60.28
CA ALA A 9 6.24 -16.27 59.99
C ALA A 9 7.28 -17.39 59.86
N GLN A 10 7.18 -18.45 60.71
CA GLN A 10 8.04 -19.62 60.64
C GLN A 10 7.81 -20.37 59.31
N LEU A 11 6.55 -20.60 58.92
CA LEU A 11 6.22 -21.25 57.67
C LEU A 11 6.77 -20.48 56.47
N LEU A 12 6.64 -19.14 56.45
CA LEU A 12 7.24 -18.30 55.41
C LEU A 12 8.75 -18.45 55.38
N HIS A 13 9.41 -18.43 56.55
CA HIS A 13 10.86 -18.59 56.62
C HIS A 13 11.31 -19.95 56.07
N ASP A 14 10.60 -21.02 56.44
CA ASP A 14 10.89 -22.36 55.94
C ASP A 14 10.64 -22.52 54.45
N ALA A 15 9.63 -21.79 53.90
CA ALA A 15 9.34 -21.76 52.46
C ALA A 15 10.40 -21.01 51.66
N LEU A 16 11.06 -19.99 52.21
CA LEU A 16 12.06 -19.17 51.51
C LEU A 16 13.21 -20.00 50.92
N GLN A 17 13.65 -21.05 51.58
CA GLN A 17 14.72 -21.93 51.11
C GLN A 17 14.35 -22.69 49.81
N TYR A 18 13.06 -22.84 49.50
CA TYR A 18 12.57 -23.53 48.30
C TYR A 18 12.27 -22.59 47.15
N ILE A 19 12.33 -21.26 47.31
CA ILE A 19 11.99 -20.29 46.26
C ILE A 19 12.87 -20.48 45.02
N ALA A 20 14.18 -20.57 45.17
CA ALA A 20 15.08 -20.71 44.03
C ALA A 20 14.89 -22.06 43.27
N PRO A 21 14.75 -23.21 43.93
CA PRO A 21 14.34 -24.46 43.27
C PRO A 21 12.98 -24.37 42.57
N LEU A 22 11.96 -23.77 43.21
CA LEU A 22 10.64 -23.59 42.62
C LEU A 22 10.65 -22.71 41.37
N GLN A 23 11.37 -21.59 41.42
CA GLN A 23 11.53 -20.72 40.26
C GLN A 23 12.22 -21.42 39.07
N ARG A 24 13.28 -22.22 39.34
CA ARG A 24 13.93 -23.02 38.29
C ARG A 24 13.00 -24.08 37.73
N ASN A 25 12.23 -24.76 38.55
CA ASN A 25 11.26 -25.75 38.10
C ASN A 25 10.15 -25.09 37.28
N ALA A 26 9.63 -23.94 37.73
CA ALA A 26 8.63 -23.18 37.01
C ALA A 26 9.15 -22.77 35.62
N ALA A 27 10.37 -22.24 35.49
CA ALA A 27 11.00 -21.90 34.23
C ALA A 27 11.16 -23.11 33.30
N SER A 28 11.58 -24.26 33.84
CA SER A 28 11.74 -25.50 33.06
C SER A 28 10.39 -26.03 32.57
N VAL A 29 9.36 -26.05 33.42
CA VAL A 29 8.01 -26.49 33.05
C VAL A 29 7.40 -25.54 32.01
N SER A 30 7.54 -24.23 32.20
CA SER A 30 7.08 -23.21 31.25
C SER A 30 7.75 -23.37 29.87
N THR A 31 9.06 -23.62 29.84
CA THR A 31 9.78 -23.88 28.58
C THR A 31 9.26 -25.14 27.89
N LEU A 32 9.06 -26.24 28.63
CA LEU A 32 8.51 -27.47 28.06
C LEU A 32 7.09 -27.30 27.54
N ASP A 33 6.25 -26.58 28.26
CA ASP A 33 4.87 -26.28 27.83
C ASP A 33 4.83 -25.48 26.52
N CYS A 34 5.66 -24.42 26.41
CA CYS A 34 5.80 -23.66 25.17
C CYS A 34 6.29 -24.54 24.01
N LEU A 35 7.33 -25.34 24.22
CA LEU A 35 7.87 -26.21 23.17
C LEU A 35 6.86 -27.30 22.76
N LEU A 36 6.13 -27.87 23.73
CA LEU A 36 5.07 -28.83 23.44
C LEU A 36 3.96 -28.19 22.61
N SER A 37 3.47 -27.01 23.00
CA SER A 37 2.43 -26.29 22.28
C SER A 37 2.85 -25.99 20.83
N LEU A 38 4.06 -25.44 20.62
CA LEU A 38 4.58 -25.16 19.28
C LEU A 38 4.74 -26.44 18.45
N SER A 39 5.17 -27.56 19.04
CA SER A 39 5.35 -28.83 18.33
C SER A 39 4.02 -29.45 17.94
N LEU A 40 2.99 -29.40 18.79
CA LEU A 40 1.66 -29.91 18.49
C LEU A 40 1.02 -29.13 17.32
N VAL A 41 1.06 -27.79 17.37
CA VAL A 41 0.55 -26.93 16.32
C VAL A 41 1.30 -27.19 15.00
N ALA A 42 2.62 -27.35 15.05
CA ALA A 42 3.41 -27.63 13.86
C ALA A 42 3.05 -29.00 13.24
N ALA A 43 2.84 -30.02 14.06
CA ALA A 43 2.45 -31.35 13.60
C ALA A 43 1.02 -31.35 13.01
N GLU A 44 0.08 -30.69 13.68
CA GLU A 44 -1.33 -30.63 13.26
C GLU A 44 -1.50 -29.91 11.92
N HIS A 45 -0.79 -28.80 11.71
CA HIS A 45 -0.94 -27.96 10.51
C HIS A 45 0.16 -28.20 9.45
N GLY A 46 1.03 -29.18 9.64
CA GLY A 46 2.08 -29.50 8.68
C GLY A 46 3.07 -28.35 8.47
N TYR A 47 3.46 -27.67 9.54
CA TYR A 47 4.45 -26.59 9.49
C TYR A 47 5.86 -27.18 9.40
N ILE A 48 6.76 -26.44 8.76
CA ILE A 48 8.16 -26.86 8.55
C ILE A 48 9.12 -26.03 9.41
N ARG A 49 10.29 -26.61 9.68
CA ARG A 49 11.37 -25.90 10.37
C ARG A 49 11.99 -24.86 9.45
N PRO A 50 11.94 -23.55 9.76
CA PRO A 50 12.62 -22.52 9.00
C PRO A 50 14.13 -22.54 9.28
N VAL A 51 14.92 -22.01 8.32
CA VAL A 51 16.32 -21.63 8.54
C VAL A 51 16.34 -20.17 8.93
N VAL A 52 16.83 -19.86 10.13
CA VAL A 52 17.03 -18.49 10.61
C VAL A 52 18.52 -18.22 10.68
N ASP A 53 19.00 -17.17 10.04
CA ASP A 53 20.43 -16.84 9.97
C ASP A 53 20.67 -15.30 9.98
N ASP A 54 21.93 -14.90 9.99
CA ASP A 54 22.33 -13.48 10.01
C ASP A 54 22.26 -12.80 8.63
N SER A 55 21.82 -13.49 7.58
CA SER A 55 21.70 -12.93 6.25
C SER A 55 20.65 -11.81 6.18
N MET A 56 20.61 -11.11 5.05
CA MET A 56 19.56 -10.13 4.74
C MET A 56 18.45 -10.73 3.86
N ALA A 57 18.49 -12.05 3.62
CA ALA A 57 17.51 -12.72 2.78
C ALA A 57 16.23 -13.04 3.54
N LEU A 58 15.11 -12.93 2.84
CA LEU A 58 13.82 -13.46 3.24
C LEU A 58 13.29 -14.25 2.05
N ASP A 59 13.39 -15.58 2.10
CA ASP A 59 12.94 -16.48 1.04
C ASP A 59 11.94 -17.47 1.61
N ILE A 60 10.67 -17.24 1.31
CA ILE A 60 9.54 -18.07 1.72
C ILE A 60 8.99 -18.73 0.46
N ARG A 61 8.96 -20.05 0.42
CA ARG A 61 8.38 -20.84 -0.66
C ARG A 61 7.11 -21.53 -0.20
N GLY A 62 6.08 -21.47 -1.03
CA GLY A 62 4.80 -22.06 -0.70
C GLY A 62 4.23 -21.58 0.63
N GLY A 63 4.43 -20.31 0.96
CA GLY A 63 3.93 -19.70 2.18
C GLY A 63 2.41 -19.69 2.24
N ARG A 64 1.83 -19.98 3.42
CA ARG A 64 0.39 -19.98 3.70
C ARG A 64 0.10 -19.05 4.86
N HIS A 65 -1.11 -18.49 4.90
CA HIS A 65 -1.51 -17.60 5.99
C HIS A 65 -2.04 -18.44 7.17
N PRO A 66 -1.36 -18.46 8.33
CA PRO A 66 -1.68 -19.40 9.42
C PRO A 66 -3.11 -19.28 9.93
N VAL A 67 -3.66 -18.07 9.98
CA VAL A 67 -5.02 -17.86 10.49
C VAL A 67 -6.08 -18.09 9.40
N ILE A 68 -5.87 -17.61 8.17
CA ILE A 68 -6.87 -17.80 7.10
C ILE A 68 -7.00 -19.27 6.77
N GLU A 69 -5.88 -20.00 6.70
CA GLU A 69 -5.86 -21.45 6.40
C GLU A 69 -6.73 -22.23 7.40
N THR A 70 -6.69 -21.92 8.68
CA THR A 70 -7.49 -22.61 9.72
C THR A 70 -8.97 -22.22 9.72
N LEU A 71 -9.33 -21.07 9.15
CA LEU A 71 -10.72 -20.59 9.07
C LEU A 71 -11.41 -20.93 7.75
N MET A 72 -10.71 -21.59 6.83
CA MET A 72 -11.31 -21.96 5.53
C MET A 72 -12.35 -23.07 5.68
N PRO A 73 -13.42 -23.03 4.87
CA PRO A 73 -14.42 -24.09 4.85
C PRO A 73 -13.81 -25.46 4.51
N PRO A 74 -14.37 -26.55 5.03
CA PRO A 74 -13.93 -27.91 4.66
C PRO A 74 -13.95 -28.13 3.15
N GLY A 75 -12.84 -28.62 2.60
CA GLY A 75 -12.70 -28.86 1.16
C GLY A 75 -12.10 -27.70 0.35
N GLU A 76 -11.94 -26.53 0.95
CA GLU A 76 -11.17 -25.43 0.36
C GLU A 76 -9.72 -25.45 0.89
N SER A 77 -8.77 -25.09 0.05
CA SER A 77 -7.36 -24.97 0.43
C SER A 77 -6.85 -23.57 0.18
N TYR A 78 -5.96 -23.09 1.07
CA TYR A 78 -5.28 -21.83 0.89
C TYR A 78 -4.33 -21.90 -0.32
N VAL A 79 -4.31 -20.86 -1.16
CA VAL A 79 -3.39 -20.78 -2.29
C VAL A 79 -2.03 -20.32 -1.79
N PRO A 80 -1.00 -21.18 -1.81
CA PRO A 80 0.32 -20.80 -1.31
C PRO A 80 1.01 -19.81 -2.25
N ASN A 81 1.87 -18.97 -1.69
CA ASN A 81 2.62 -17.97 -2.45
C ASN A 81 4.09 -17.96 -2.04
N ASP A 82 4.94 -17.69 -3.03
CA ASP A 82 6.37 -17.46 -2.82
C ASP A 82 6.63 -15.97 -2.60
N VAL A 83 7.47 -15.64 -1.62
CA VAL A 83 7.94 -14.27 -1.37
C VAL A 83 9.45 -14.31 -1.17
N GLN A 84 10.15 -13.56 -1.99
CA GLN A 84 11.60 -13.43 -1.89
C GLN A 84 11.96 -11.96 -1.78
N LEU A 85 12.70 -11.58 -0.74
CA LEU A 85 13.26 -10.24 -0.53
C LEU A 85 14.73 -10.37 -0.15
N ASP A 86 15.53 -9.46 -0.66
CA ASP A 86 16.94 -9.28 -0.29
C ASP A 86 17.28 -7.78 -0.33
N THR A 87 18.50 -7.41 0.00
CA THR A 87 18.95 -6.01 -0.06
C THR A 87 19.76 -5.66 -1.31
N GLU A 88 19.97 -6.62 -2.22
CA GLU A 88 20.83 -6.45 -3.40
C GLU A 88 20.03 -6.36 -4.70
N ASN A 89 19.05 -7.27 -4.89
CA ASN A 89 18.33 -7.42 -6.15
C ASN A 89 16.84 -7.11 -6.04
N GLN A 90 16.19 -7.47 -4.92
CA GLN A 90 14.76 -7.33 -4.71
C GLN A 90 14.47 -6.88 -3.28
N GLN A 91 14.81 -5.61 -3.00
CA GLN A 91 14.61 -4.99 -1.70
C GLN A 91 13.14 -4.62 -1.47
N ILE A 92 12.50 -4.09 -2.50
CA ILE A 92 11.13 -3.61 -2.45
C ILE A 92 10.31 -4.33 -3.52
N ILE A 93 9.20 -4.91 -3.11
CA ILE A 93 8.20 -5.46 -4.01
C ILE A 93 6.98 -4.55 -4.01
N ILE A 94 6.66 -3.96 -5.15
CA ILE A 94 5.40 -3.26 -5.39
C ILE A 94 4.38 -4.30 -5.86
N ILE A 95 3.28 -4.42 -5.13
CA ILE A 95 2.24 -5.42 -5.40
C ILE A 95 0.99 -4.70 -5.88
N THR A 96 0.67 -4.85 -7.17
CA THR A 96 -0.55 -4.32 -7.75
C THR A 96 -1.61 -5.41 -7.92
N GLY A 97 -2.83 -5.01 -8.20
CA GLY A 97 -3.95 -5.92 -8.44
C GLY A 97 -5.24 -5.45 -7.78
N PRO A 98 -6.37 -6.08 -8.12
CA PRO A 98 -7.68 -5.66 -7.62
C PRO A 98 -7.83 -5.89 -6.12
N ASN A 99 -8.79 -5.17 -5.53
CA ASN A 99 -9.24 -5.47 -4.18
C ASN A 99 -9.83 -6.89 -4.15
N MET A 100 -9.78 -7.57 -3.01
CA MET A 100 -10.16 -8.98 -2.82
C MET A 100 -9.22 -10.02 -3.48
N ALA A 101 -8.18 -9.59 -4.21
CA ALA A 101 -7.23 -10.54 -4.82
C ALA A 101 -6.31 -11.22 -3.79
N GLY A 102 -6.22 -10.68 -2.56
CA GLY A 102 -5.41 -11.26 -1.49
C GLY A 102 -4.11 -10.53 -1.18
N LYS A 103 -3.92 -9.29 -1.67
CA LYS A 103 -2.73 -8.46 -1.38
C LYS A 103 -2.46 -8.35 0.12
N SER A 104 -3.45 -7.89 0.90
CA SER A 104 -3.34 -7.73 2.36
C SER A 104 -3.08 -9.06 3.08
N ALA A 105 -3.66 -10.16 2.59
CA ALA A 105 -3.41 -11.48 3.15
C ALA A 105 -1.95 -11.91 2.95
N LEU A 106 -1.37 -11.65 1.78
CA LEU A 106 0.03 -11.93 1.47
C LEU A 106 0.99 -11.12 2.36
N LEU A 107 0.71 -9.84 2.59
CA LEU A 107 1.52 -9.00 3.48
C LEU A 107 1.51 -9.58 4.90
N ARG A 108 0.32 -9.84 5.44
CA ARG A 108 0.15 -10.40 6.79
C ARG A 108 0.78 -11.79 6.92
N GLN A 109 0.62 -12.65 5.91
CA GLN A 109 1.28 -13.95 5.84
C GLN A 109 2.79 -13.82 6.01
N THR A 110 3.41 -12.92 5.25
CA THR A 110 4.86 -12.71 5.29
C THR A 110 5.33 -12.23 6.66
N ALA A 111 4.60 -11.28 7.27
CA ALA A 111 4.89 -10.81 8.63
C ALA A 111 4.77 -11.92 9.66
N LEU A 112 3.67 -12.70 9.62
CA LEU A 112 3.42 -13.78 10.59
C LEU A 112 4.44 -14.91 10.46
N ILE A 113 4.78 -15.33 9.24
CA ILE A 113 5.82 -16.35 9.02
C ILE A 113 7.17 -15.87 9.57
N THR A 114 7.53 -14.61 9.34
CA THR A 114 8.78 -14.03 9.85
C THR A 114 8.78 -13.98 11.37
N LEU A 115 7.69 -13.54 11.99
CA LEU A 115 7.53 -13.49 13.44
C LEU A 115 7.60 -14.89 14.05
N MET A 116 6.83 -15.84 13.51
CA MET A 116 6.81 -17.23 13.97
C MET A 116 8.20 -17.86 13.93
N ALA A 117 8.94 -17.67 12.84
CA ALA A 117 10.31 -18.18 12.71
C ALA A 117 11.23 -17.61 13.81
N GLN A 118 11.15 -16.33 14.11
CA GLN A 118 12.03 -15.66 15.08
C GLN A 118 11.70 -15.98 16.53
N ILE A 119 10.46 -16.35 16.85
CA ILE A 119 10.10 -16.82 18.20
C ILE A 119 10.42 -18.32 18.40
N GLY A 120 10.99 -19.00 17.38
CA GLY A 120 11.35 -20.40 17.45
C GLY A 120 10.26 -21.39 17.03
N SER A 121 9.18 -20.91 16.45
CA SER A 121 8.12 -21.75 15.89
C SER A 121 8.48 -22.30 14.51
N PHE A 122 7.90 -23.43 14.13
CA PHE A 122 7.79 -23.88 12.76
C PHE A 122 6.80 -22.99 12.01
N VAL A 123 6.87 -22.95 10.67
CA VAL A 123 6.16 -22.00 9.85
C VAL A 123 5.33 -22.67 8.75
N PRO A 124 4.18 -22.08 8.36
CA PRO A 124 3.32 -22.59 7.29
C PRO A 124 3.92 -22.30 5.90
N ALA A 125 4.91 -23.07 5.50
CA ALA A 125 5.58 -22.95 4.22
C ALA A 125 6.07 -24.32 3.73
N THR A 126 6.50 -24.42 2.46
CA THR A 126 7.23 -25.60 1.97
C THR A 126 8.72 -25.53 2.25
N SER A 127 9.27 -24.31 2.22
CA SER A 127 10.59 -23.98 2.74
C SER A 127 10.65 -22.51 3.14
N ALA A 128 11.46 -22.17 4.15
CA ALA A 128 11.66 -20.79 4.57
C ALA A 128 13.10 -20.57 5.04
N ARG A 129 13.75 -19.54 4.49
CA ARG A 129 15.01 -19.00 4.97
C ARG A 129 14.79 -17.53 5.32
N ILE A 130 15.04 -17.19 6.57
CA ILE A 130 14.70 -15.88 7.11
C ILE A 130 15.92 -15.31 7.81
N GLY A 131 16.52 -14.29 7.19
CA GLY A 131 17.55 -13.46 7.83
C GLY A 131 16.93 -12.63 8.95
N LEU A 132 17.66 -12.46 10.05
CA LEU A 132 17.17 -11.77 11.24
C LEU A 132 16.54 -10.41 10.90
N VAL A 133 15.36 -10.18 11.47
CA VAL A 133 14.59 -8.95 11.39
C VAL A 133 14.52 -8.35 12.79
N ASP A 134 14.92 -7.09 12.93
CA ASP A 134 14.90 -6.40 14.22
C ASP A 134 13.54 -5.71 14.50
N LYS A 135 12.83 -5.32 13.45
CA LYS A 135 11.52 -4.67 13.54
C LYS A 135 10.62 -5.11 12.39
N ILE A 136 9.38 -5.39 12.68
CA ILE A 136 8.34 -5.61 11.68
C ILE A 136 7.37 -4.44 11.77
N PHE A 137 7.33 -3.62 10.75
CA PHE A 137 6.40 -2.51 10.63
C PHE A 137 5.26 -2.87 9.70
N THR A 138 4.05 -2.65 10.16
CA THR A 138 2.86 -2.90 9.37
C THR A 138 1.96 -1.66 9.34
N ARG A 139 1.59 -1.23 8.15
CA ARG A 139 0.49 -0.30 7.93
C ARG A 139 -0.52 -1.01 7.03
N VAL A 140 -1.44 -1.74 7.65
CA VAL A 140 -2.40 -2.62 6.97
C VAL A 140 -3.80 -2.34 7.51
N GLY A 141 -4.66 -1.79 6.66
CA GLY A 141 -6.04 -1.42 6.99
C GLY A 141 -6.16 -0.08 7.70
N ALA A 142 -7.32 0.56 7.56
CA ALA A 142 -7.68 1.74 8.32
C ALA A 142 -8.30 1.29 9.65
N SER A 143 -7.73 1.71 10.78
CA SER A 143 -8.45 1.71 12.04
C SER A 143 -9.16 3.06 12.16
N ASP A 144 -10.46 3.08 11.88
CA ASP A 144 -11.29 4.26 12.10
C ASP A 144 -11.39 4.50 13.62
N ASN A 145 -10.45 5.24 14.16
CA ASN A 145 -10.52 5.67 15.55
C ASN A 145 -11.31 7.00 15.61
N ILE A 146 -12.62 6.90 15.38
CA ILE A 146 -13.56 8.03 15.36
C ILE A 146 -13.60 8.78 16.71
N SER A 147 -13.10 8.14 17.79
CA SER A 147 -13.19 8.68 19.15
C SER A 147 -12.29 9.89 19.42
N VAL A 148 -11.28 10.16 18.59
CA VAL A 148 -10.31 11.25 18.81
C VAL A 148 -10.53 12.42 17.83
N GLY A 149 -11.44 12.31 16.85
CA GLY A 149 -11.74 13.37 15.87
C GLY A 149 -10.60 13.66 14.88
N GLU A 150 -9.59 12.80 14.80
CA GLU A 150 -8.51 12.91 13.81
C GLU A 150 -8.97 12.37 12.45
N SER A 151 -8.52 13.00 11.38
CA SER A 151 -8.70 12.48 10.02
C SER A 151 -8.00 11.13 9.89
N THR A 152 -8.67 10.14 9.27
CA THR A 152 -8.09 8.82 8.96
C THR A 152 -6.77 8.96 8.20
N PHE A 153 -6.64 9.97 7.35
CA PHE A 153 -5.40 10.28 6.63
C PHE A 153 -4.30 10.81 7.57
N MET A 154 -4.63 11.62 8.59
CA MET A 154 -3.64 12.08 9.58
C MET A 154 -3.10 10.91 10.40
N VAL A 155 -3.96 9.98 10.83
CA VAL A 155 -3.53 8.75 11.52
C VAL A 155 -2.61 7.93 10.63
N GLU A 156 -2.96 7.75 9.36
CA GLU A 156 -2.15 7.06 8.37
C GLU A 156 -0.76 7.70 8.22
N MET A 157 -0.69 9.01 8.10
CA MET A 157 0.58 9.74 7.97
C MET A 157 1.40 9.71 9.25
N SER A 158 0.77 9.74 10.42
CA SER A 158 1.44 9.61 11.71
C SER A 158 2.08 8.23 11.87
N GLU A 159 1.39 7.17 11.48
CA GLU A 159 1.92 5.80 11.46
C GLU A 159 3.07 5.66 10.46
N ALA A 160 2.91 6.17 9.23
CA ALA A 160 3.96 6.18 8.23
C ALA A 160 5.20 6.96 8.70
N SER A 161 4.99 8.13 9.32
CA SER A 161 6.07 8.93 9.91
C SER A 161 6.82 8.17 11.00
N ASN A 162 6.09 7.50 11.90
CA ASN A 162 6.71 6.67 12.92
C ASN A 162 7.56 5.55 12.32
N ILE A 163 7.07 4.88 11.28
CA ILE A 163 7.83 3.86 10.54
C ILE A 163 9.09 4.49 9.97
N MET A 164 8.99 5.57 9.19
CA MET A 164 10.12 6.21 8.52
C MET A 164 11.21 6.66 9.47
N ASN A 165 10.84 7.18 10.64
CA ASN A 165 11.79 7.64 11.66
C ASN A 165 12.48 6.50 12.43
N ASN A 166 11.96 5.28 12.38
CA ASN A 166 12.46 4.13 13.14
C ASN A 166 13.02 3.00 12.27
N LEU A 167 13.16 3.21 10.96
CA LEU A 167 13.71 2.21 10.04
C LEU A 167 15.15 1.85 10.36
N THR A 168 15.46 0.59 10.12
CA THR A 168 16.82 0.04 10.11
C THR A 168 17.02 -0.80 8.84
N PRO A 169 18.25 -1.13 8.44
CA PRO A 169 18.48 -2.02 7.31
C PRO A 169 17.93 -3.45 7.50
N ARG A 170 17.68 -3.86 8.75
CA ARG A 170 17.13 -5.18 9.08
C ARG A 170 15.60 -5.17 9.25
N SER A 171 14.95 -4.02 9.13
CA SER A 171 13.50 -3.94 9.26
C SER A 171 12.77 -4.64 8.09
N LEU A 172 11.59 -5.18 8.39
CA LEU A 172 10.61 -5.62 7.41
C LEU A 172 9.42 -4.65 7.44
N VAL A 173 9.10 -4.06 6.30
CA VAL A 173 8.04 -3.06 6.17
C VAL A 173 6.93 -3.56 5.26
N LEU A 174 5.69 -3.36 5.69
CA LEU A 174 4.49 -3.82 5.00
C LEU A 174 3.50 -2.67 4.91
N PHE A 175 3.38 -2.08 3.72
CA PHE A 175 2.40 -1.05 3.41
C PHE A 175 1.25 -1.61 2.59
N ASP A 176 0.03 -1.34 3.03
CA ASP A 176 -1.19 -1.72 2.33
C ASP A 176 -2.02 -0.48 2.01
N GLU A 177 -2.04 -0.12 0.73
CA GLU A 177 -2.84 0.96 0.17
C GLU A 177 -2.58 2.34 0.80
N LEU A 178 -1.33 2.66 1.08
CA LEU A 178 -0.92 3.95 1.64
C LEU A 178 -1.27 5.10 0.67
N GLY A 179 -1.80 6.20 1.22
CA GLY A 179 -2.15 7.42 0.47
C GLY A 179 -3.59 7.47 -0.02
N ARG A 180 -4.47 6.51 0.33
CA ARG A 180 -5.88 6.52 -0.12
C ARG A 180 -6.75 7.62 0.51
N GLY A 181 -6.33 8.18 1.63
CA GLY A 181 -7.11 9.14 2.41
C GLY A 181 -7.07 10.59 1.91
N THR A 182 -6.39 10.85 0.78
CA THR A 182 -6.23 12.18 0.20
C THR A 182 -6.51 12.19 -1.31
N SER A 183 -6.20 13.28 -2.01
CA SER A 183 -6.31 13.34 -3.47
C SER A 183 -5.38 12.30 -4.13
N THR A 184 -5.77 11.82 -5.31
CA THR A 184 -5.02 10.75 -6.00
C THR A 184 -3.55 11.15 -6.25
N TYR A 185 -3.30 12.36 -6.73
CA TYR A 185 -1.94 12.82 -7.01
C TYR A 185 -1.09 13.03 -5.76
N ASP A 186 -1.68 13.54 -4.67
CA ASP A 186 -0.98 13.65 -3.38
C ASP A 186 -0.63 12.27 -2.85
N GLY A 187 -1.59 11.33 -2.91
CA GLY A 187 -1.39 9.96 -2.47
C GLY A 187 -0.29 9.24 -3.24
N ILE A 188 -0.27 9.36 -4.58
CA ILE A 188 0.79 8.82 -5.43
C ILE A 188 2.14 9.45 -5.08
N SER A 189 2.19 10.79 -4.95
CA SER A 189 3.44 11.52 -4.66
C SER A 189 4.05 11.10 -3.33
N ILE A 190 3.23 10.97 -2.29
CA ILE A 190 3.67 10.52 -0.96
C ILE A 190 4.15 9.06 -1.02
N ALA A 191 3.38 8.17 -1.65
CA ALA A 191 3.74 6.77 -1.78
C ALA A 191 5.06 6.59 -2.55
N TRP A 192 5.23 7.32 -3.66
CA TRP A 192 6.46 7.33 -4.44
C TRP A 192 7.67 7.78 -3.62
N ALA A 193 7.56 8.95 -2.95
CA ALA A 193 8.63 9.51 -2.14
C ALA A 193 9.05 8.58 -0.99
N ILE A 194 8.10 7.89 -0.36
CA ILE A 194 8.38 6.90 0.71
C ILE A 194 9.15 5.70 0.15
N VAL A 195 8.73 5.14 -0.98
CA VAL A 195 9.40 3.99 -1.60
C VAL A 195 10.81 4.38 -2.05
N GLU A 196 10.98 5.54 -2.67
CA GLU A 196 12.27 6.10 -3.07
C GLU A 196 13.20 6.31 -1.86
N TYR A 197 12.69 6.92 -0.79
CA TYR A 197 13.44 7.11 0.45
C TYR A 197 13.95 5.78 1.04
N ILE A 198 13.13 4.74 1.09
CA ILE A 198 13.53 3.42 1.59
C ILE A 198 14.60 2.80 0.67
N HIS A 199 14.50 3.02 -0.64
CA HIS A 199 15.44 2.50 -1.62
C HIS A 199 16.80 3.21 -1.56
N GLU A 200 16.80 4.55 -1.50
CA GLU A 200 18.03 5.34 -1.64
C GLU A 200 18.79 5.54 -0.32
N ASN A 201 18.10 5.55 0.82
CA ASN A 201 18.75 5.83 2.10
C ASN A 201 19.45 4.58 2.67
N PRO A 202 20.80 4.56 2.76
CA PRO A 202 21.55 3.40 3.26
C PRO A 202 21.21 2.98 4.69
N LYS A 203 20.71 3.90 5.51
CA LYS A 203 20.28 3.63 6.89
C LYS A 203 18.88 3.02 6.97
N ALA A 204 18.13 3.04 5.87
CA ALA A 204 16.74 2.61 5.79
C ALA A 204 16.52 1.52 4.72
N HIS A 205 17.54 0.82 4.28
CA HIS A 205 17.45 -0.26 3.26
C HIS A 205 16.58 -1.44 3.71
N ALA A 206 15.42 -1.15 4.29
CA ALA A 206 14.48 -2.14 4.78
C ALA A 206 13.89 -2.98 3.65
N ARG A 207 13.70 -4.28 3.91
CA ARG A 207 12.95 -5.16 3.01
C ARG A 207 11.48 -4.77 3.07
N THR A 208 10.88 -4.49 1.91
CA THR A 208 9.55 -3.87 1.88
C THR A 208 8.60 -4.58 0.92
N LEU A 209 7.38 -4.85 1.38
CA LEU A 209 6.23 -5.18 0.55
C LEU A 209 5.28 -3.99 0.53
N PHE A 210 5.01 -3.46 -0.64
CA PHE A 210 4.16 -2.30 -0.84
C PHE A 210 2.97 -2.68 -1.73
N ALA A 211 1.82 -2.96 -1.11
CA ALA A 211 0.59 -3.22 -1.85
C ALA A 211 -0.11 -1.90 -2.16
N THR A 212 -0.48 -1.71 -3.42
CA THR A 212 -1.10 -0.48 -3.90
C THR A 212 -2.09 -0.73 -5.03
N HIS A 213 -2.97 0.24 -5.25
CA HIS A 213 -3.79 0.36 -6.45
C HIS A 213 -3.27 1.43 -7.41
N TYR A 214 -2.20 2.13 -7.05
CA TYR A 214 -1.53 3.11 -7.91
C TYR A 214 -0.66 2.40 -8.95
N HIS A 215 -1.12 2.37 -10.20
CA HIS A 215 -0.40 1.72 -11.30
C HIS A 215 0.86 2.51 -11.70
N GLU A 216 0.89 3.79 -11.40
CA GLU A 216 2.00 4.70 -11.64
C GLU A 216 3.28 4.26 -10.93
N LEU A 217 3.15 3.63 -9.75
CA LEU A 217 4.30 3.10 -9.02
C LEU A 217 5.01 1.96 -9.78
N ASN A 218 4.37 1.35 -10.78
CA ASN A 218 5.03 0.34 -11.61
C ASN A 218 6.23 0.90 -12.39
N GLU A 219 6.24 2.21 -12.68
CA GLU A 219 7.36 2.85 -13.36
C GLU A 219 8.65 2.87 -12.52
N MET A 220 8.53 2.76 -11.19
CA MET A 220 9.69 2.75 -10.29
C MET A 220 10.65 1.58 -10.56
N GLU A 221 10.18 0.44 -11.06
CA GLU A 221 11.06 -0.68 -11.44
C GLU A 221 12.06 -0.32 -12.54
N LYS A 222 11.69 0.60 -13.45
CA LYS A 222 12.56 1.07 -14.53
C LYS A 222 13.64 2.03 -14.02
N LEU A 223 13.34 2.76 -12.95
CA LEU A 223 14.21 3.79 -12.39
C LEU A 223 15.12 3.27 -11.28
N PHE A 224 14.65 2.28 -10.51
CA PHE A 224 15.30 1.80 -9.29
C PHE A 224 15.61 0.29 -9.38
N PRO A 225 16.87 -0.14 -9.39
CA PRO A 225 17.27 -1.52 -9.71
C PRO A 225 16.78 -2.56 -8.69
N ARG A 226 16.60 -2.18 -7.41
CA ARG A 226 16.17 -3.08 -6.33
C ARG A 226 14.65 -3.06 -6.09
N ILE A 227 13.87 -2.31 -6.88
CA ILE A 227 12.42 -2.32 -6.86
C ILE A 227 11.92 -3.31 -7.92
N LYS A 228 10.96 -4.12 -7.55
CA LYS A 228 10.38 -5.12 -8.45
C LYS A 228 8.86 -5.12 -8.39
N ASN A 229 8.22 -5.14 -9.56
CA ASN A 229 6.78 -5.17 -9.69
C ASN A 229 6.25 -6.61 -9.70
N TRP A 230 5.21 -6.81 -8.92
CA TRP A 230 4.47 -8.06 -8.87
C TRP A 230 2.97 -7.76 -8.87
N ASN A 231 2.18 -8.70 -9.31
CA ASN A 231 0.73 -8.60 -9.26
C ASN A 231 0.10 -9.86 -8.69
N VAL A 232 -1.08 -9.72 -8.09
CA VAL A 232 -1.89 -10.87 -7.71
C VAL A 232 -2.82 -11.21 -8.86
N SER A 233 -2.63 -12.42 -9.40
CA SER A 233 -3.23 -12.85 -10.66
C SER A 233 -4.75 -12.97 -10.58
N VAL A 234 -5.38 -12.47 -11.63
CA VAL A 234 -6.81 -12.57 -11.90
C VAL A 234 -6.99 -13.07 -13.32
N VAL A 235 -7.93 -13.97 -13.52
CA VAL A 235 -8.28 -14.47 -14.85
C VAL A 235 -9.75 -14.21 -15.12
N GLU A 236 -10.05 -13.66 -16.28
CA GLU A 236 -11.41 -13.57 -16.77
C GLU A 236 -11.78 -14.88 -17.50
N LYS A 237 -12.81 -15.55 -17.01
CA LYS A 237 -13.35 -16.78 -17.63
C LYS A 237 -14.85 -16.65 -17.81
N ASN A 238 -15.31 -16.69 -19.06
CA ASN A 238 -16.74 -16.57 -19.41
C ASN A 238 -17.41 -15.28 -18.88
N GLY A 239 -16.73 -14.14 -18.97
CA GLY A 239 -17.23 -12.86 -18.45
C GLY A 239 -17.28 -12.76 -16.91
N ARG A 240 -16.67 -13.72 -16.20
CA ARG A 240 -16.52 -13.71 -14.75
C ARG A 240 -15.05 -13.63 -14.37
N ILE A 241 -14.76 -12.83 -13.36
CA ILE A 241 -13.42 -12.75 -12.79
C ILE A 241 -13.22 -13.86 -11.77
N VAL A 242 -12.13 -14.60 -11.94
CA VAL A 242 -11.65 -15.59 -11.01
C VAL A 242 -10.35 -15.09 -10.40
N PHE A 243 -10.37 -14.87 -9.10
CA PHE A 243 -9.18 -14.49 -8.33
C PHE A 243 -8.31 -15.72 -8.11
N LEU A 244 -7.18 -15.81 -8.80
CA LEU A 244 -6.25 -16.93 -8.64
C LEU A 244 -5.47 -16.85 -7.33
N ARG A 245 -5.39 -15.67 -6.72
CA ARG A 245 -4.66 -15.40 -5.47
C ARG A 245 -3.18 -15.78 -5.53
N THR A 246 -2.62 -15.87 -6.74
CA THR A 246 -1.23 -16.22 -6.97
C THR A 246 -0.43 -14.99 -7.32
N LEU A 247 0.70 -14.79 -6.64
CA LEU A 247 1.63 -13.70 -6.89
C LEU A 247 2.43 -13.99 -8.17
N ARG A 248 2.47 -13.04 -9.10
CA ARG A 248 3.22 -13.15 -10.37
C ARG A 248 4.06 -11.91 -10.62
N ARG A 249 5.18 -12.10 -11.30
CA ARG A 249 6.08 -11.03 -11.72
C ARG A 249 5.41 -10.11 -12.74
N GLY A 250 5.67 -8.80 -12.63
CA GLY A 250 5.12 -7.75 -13.47
C GLY A 250 3.99 -6.97 -12.80
N GLY A 251 3.76 -5.73 -13.24
CA GLY A 251 2.65 -4.89 -12.78
C GLY A 251 1.32 -5.31 -13.41
N SER A 252 0.21 -4.95 -12.79
CA SER A 252 -1.12 -5.00 -13.39
C SER A 252 -1.44 -3.63 -14.00
N GLU A 253 -1.86 -3.60 -15.26
CA GLU A 253 -2.26 -2.38 -15.95
C GLU A 253 -3.77 -2.11 -15.89
N HIS A 254 -4.55 -3.10 -15.44
CA HIS A 254 -6.01 -3.02 -15.44
C HIS A 254 -6.58 -2.94 -14.02
N SER A 255 -7.53 -2.03 -13.84
CA SER A 255 -8.37 -1.99 -12.64
C SER A 255 -9.62 -2.87 -12.84
N PHE A 256 -9.99 -3.63 -11.82
CA PHE A 256 -11.15 -4.53 -11.86
C PHE A 256 -12.30 -4.04 -10.98
N GLY A 257 -12.30 -2.75 -10.57
CA GLY A 257 -13.30 -2.19 -9.66
C GLY A 257 -14.73 -2.35 -10.14
N ILE A 258 -15.00 -2.09 -11.44
CA ILE A 258 -16.35 -2.24 -12.03
C ILE A 258 -16.81 -3.69 -12.01
N HIS A 259 -15.90 -4.63 -12.23
CA HIS A 259 -16.21 -6.06 -12.15
C HIS A 259 -16.54 -6.50 -10.71
N VAL A 260 -15.84 -5.97 -9.71
CA VAL A 260 -16.17 -6.22 -8.29
C VAL A 260 -17.55 -5.63 -7.96
N ALA A 261 -17.86 -4.43 -8.45
CA ALA A 261 -19.19 -3.82 -8.28
C ALA A 261 -20.29 -4.71 -8.88
N ARG A 262 -20.05 -5.30 -10.05
CA ARG A 262 -20.97 -6.27 -10.69
C ARG A 262 -21.16 -7.53 -9.82
N LEU A 263 -20.08 -8.08 -9.28
CA LEU A 263 -20.13 -9.25 -8.38
C LEU A 263 -20.88 -8.96 -7.07
N ALA A 264 -20.78 -7.72 -6.58
CA ALA A 264 -21.51 -7.24 -5.41
C ALA A 264 -23.01 -7.01 -5.66
N GLY A 265 -23.51 -7.25 -6.89
CA GLY A 265 -24.91 -7.11 -7.23
C GLY A 265 -25.34 -5.68 -7.59
N MET A 266 -24.40 -4.80 -7.98
CA MET A 266 -24.73 -3.44 -8.46
C MET A 266 -25.67 -3.52 -9.68
N PRO A 267 -26.72 -2.65 -9.75
CA PRO A 267 -27.63 -2.63 -10.89
C PRO A 267 -26.94 -2.55 -12.24
N ALA A 268 -27.37 -3.38 -13.20
CA ALA A 268 -26.71 -3.53 -14.51
C ALA A 268 -26.57 -2.21 -15.29
N LEU A 269 -27.53 -1.28 -15.12
CA LEU A 269 -27.46 0.04 -15.75
C LEU A 269 -26.29 0.88 -15.23
N ILE A 270 -26.04 0.84 -13.91
CA ILE A 270 -24.92 1.56 -13.29
C ILE A 270 -23.60 0.95 -13.76
N VAL A 271 -23.48 -0.38 -13.75
CA VAL A 271 -22.27 -1.08 -14.22
C VAL A 271 -21.96 -0.72 -15.67
N LYS A 272 -22.97 -0.78 -16.57
CA LYS A 272 -22.79 -0.42 -17.98
C LYS A 272 -22.37 1.04 -18.16
N ARG A 273 -22.96 1.95 -17.37
CA ARG A 273 -22.59 3.38 -17.43
C ARG A 273 -21.18 3.62 -16.93
N SER A 274 -20.77 2.94 -15.85
CA SER A 274 -19.41 3.01 -15.31
C SER A 274 -18.36 2.55 -16.33
N GLU A 275 -18.63 1.48 -17.10
CA GLU A 275 -17.76 1.01 -18.17
C GLU A 275 -17.60 2.05 -19.30
N GLN A 276 -18.69 2.74 -19.66
CA GLN A 276 -18.62 3.81 -20.65
C GLN A 276 -17.76 4.99 -20.18
N ILE A 277 -17.95 5.40 -18.91
CA ILE A 277 -17.18 6.50 -18.30
C ILE A 277 -15.70 6.12 -18.22
N LEU A 278 -15.38 4.90 -17.77
CA LEU A 278 -13.99 4.43 -17.69
C LEU A 278 -13.29 4.53 -19.05
N ARG A 279 -13.92 4.03 -20.13
CA ARG A 279 -13.36 4.14 -21.48
C ARG A 279 -13.12 5.58 -21.94
N GLN A 280 -13.99 6.50 -21.55
CA GLN A 280 -13.82 7.92 -21.88
C GLN A 280 -12.62 8.53 -21.12
N LEU A 281 -12.47 8.19 -19.83
CA LEU A 281 -11.35 8.67 -19.00
C LEU A 281 -10.01 8.11 -19.50
N GLU A 282 -9.95 6.82 -19.84
CA GLU A 282 -8.74 6.18 -20.37
C GLU A 282 -8.35 6.77 -21.75
N ALA A 283 -9.33 7.06 -22.62
CA ALA A 283 -9.08 7.67 -23.91
C ALA A 283 -8.54 9.11 -23.80
N ASN A 284 -9.02 9.88 -22.82
CA ASN A 284 -8.54 11.24 -22.58
C ASN A 284 -7.10 11.25 -22.05
N ASN A 285 -6.77 10.34 -21.11
CA ASN A 285 -5.41 10.21 -20.61
C ASN A 285 -4.39 9.76 -21.68
N ALA A 286 -4.82 8.93 -22.64
CA ALA A 286 -3.97 8.52 -23.77
C ALA A 286 -3.66 9.67 -24.75
N ASN A 287 -4.56 10.65 -24.89
CA ASN A 287 -4.34 11.82 -25.74
C ASN A 287 -3.42 12.88 -25.10
N ASP A 288 -3.41 13.01 -23.78
CA ASP A 288 -2.50 13.92 -23.07
C ASP A 288 -1.05 13.42 -23.03
N GLY A 289 -0.83 12.12 -23.20
CA GLY A 289 0.51 11.51 -23.26
C GLY A 289 1.26 11.67 -24.60
N CYS A 290 0.62 12.20 -25.64
CA CYS A 290 1.21 12.34 -26.98
C CYS A 290 1.78 13.72 -27.31
N LEU A 291 1.85 14.66 -26.38
CA LEU A 291 2.41 16.02 -26.62
C LEU A 291 3.88 16.17 -26.15
N GLY A 292 4.71 15.17 -26.37
CA GLY A 292 6.11 15.22 -25.97
C GLY A 292 7.07 14.44 -26.84
N ALA A 293 7.01 14.57 -28.19
CA ALA A 293 8.13 14.15 -29.04
C ALA A 293 8.01 14.78 -30.44
N ASP A 294 8.50 16.00 -30.60
CA ASP A 294 9.08 16.45 -31.87
C ASP A 294 10.19 17.46 -31.57
N GLU A 295 11.40 16.95 -31.45
CA GLU A 295 12.63 17.71 -31.60
C GLU A 295 13.15 17.54 -33.03
N THR A 296 13.23 18.62 -33.80
CA THR A 296 14.29 18.76 -34.77
C THR A 296 14.71 20.21 -34.99
N SER A 297 15.99 20.42 -34.77
CA SER A 297 16.96 21.34 -35.41
C SER A 297 17.01 22.82 -35.02
N SER A 298 17.98 23.11 -34.20
CA SER A 298 19.13 24.09 -34.19
C SER A 298 19.18 25.28 -35.18
N PRO A 299 20.06 26.36 -35.01
CA PRO A 299 20.92 26.75 -33.90
C PRO A 299 20.93 28.26 -33.54
N GLY A 300 21.36 28.57 -32.33
CA GLY A 300 21.80 29.77 -31.62
C GLY A 300 22.08 31.12 -32.31
N PRO A 301 22.62 32.18 -31.65
CA PRO A 301 23.16 32.25 -30.29
C PRO A 301 22.87 33.56 -29.47
N LYS A 302 23.37 33.59 -28.23
CA LYS A 302 23.86 34.75 -27.41
C LYS A 302 22.92 35.44 -26.42
N ALA A 303 23.21 35.14 -25.20
CA ALA A 303 23.59 35.99 -24.04
C ALA A 303 23.00 37.42 -23.90
N GLN A 304 22.38 37.65 -22.74
CA GLN A 304 22.82 38.68 -21.77
C GLN A 304 21.93 38.67 -20.49
N THR A 305 22.59 38.37 -19.42
CA THR A 305 22.63 39.01 -18.08
C THR A 305 21.41 39.78 -17.56
N ALA A 306 21.11 39.39 -16.33
CA ALA A 306 20.95 40.18 -15.11
C ALA A 306 19.54 40.59 -14.66
N SER A 307 19.35 40.22 -13.46
CA SER A 307 18.86 40.91 -12.27
C SER A 307 17.43 40.62 -11.80
N THR A 308 17.47 40.03 -10.62
CA THR A 308 16.69 40.36 -9.39
C THR A 308 15.26 40.85 -9.55
N GLY A 309 14.35 40.13 -8.95
CA GLY A 309 13.03 40.65 -8.61
C GLY A 309 12.09 39.57 -8.06
N VAL A 310 12.14 39.43 -6.78
CA VAL A 310 11.09 38.95 -5.86
C VAL A 310 9.69 39.14 -6.46
N LEU A 311 8.85 38.09 -6.47
CA LEU A 311 7.55 38.08 -5.81
C LEU A 311 6.77 36.80 -6.19
N SER A 312 6.46 36.08 -5.12
CA SER A 312 5.36 35.16 -4.99
C SER A 312 4.18 35.45 -5.91
N GLN A 313 3.83 34.49 -6.75
CA GLN A 313 2.44 34.28 -7.12
C GLN A 313 2.08 32.83 -6.89
N GLN A 314 1.20 32.67 -5.92
CA GLN A 314 0.38 31.51 -5.71
C GLN A 314 -0.20 31.07 -7.06
N THR A 315 0.26 29.95 -7.57
CA THR A 315 -0.53 29.17 -8.51
C THR A 315 -1.50 28.38 -7.65
N ASP A 316 -2.69 28.95 -7.49
CA ASP A 316 -3.87 28.22 -7.06
C ASP A 316 -3.91 26.89 -7.85
N GLY A 317 -3.92 25.80 -7.11
CA GLY A 317 -4.00 24.46 -7.66
C GLY A 317 -5.21 24.39 -8.59
N MET A 318 -4.96 24.22 -9.87
CA MET A 318 -5.96 23.73 -10.80
C MET A 318 -6.35 22.32 -10.35
N GLN A 319 -7.34 22.27 -9.48
CA GLN A 319 -8.10 21.07 -9.22
C GLN A 319 -8.82 20.76 -10.56
N LEU A 320 -8.22 19.90 -11.37
CA LEU A 320 -8.88 19.36 -12.55
C LEU A 320 -10.16 18.67 -12.06
N SER A 321 -11.25 19.38 -12.18
CA SER A 321 -12.57 18.88 -11.91
C SER A 321 -12.80 17.70 -12.85
N PHE A 322 -12.91 16.50 -12.30
CA PHE A 322 -13.23 15.24 -12.99
C PHE A 322 -14.61 15.25 -13.70
N PHE A 323 -15.30 16.39 -13.71
CA PHE A 323 -16.58 16.63 -14.33
C PHE A 323 -16.53 17.75 -15.39
N GLN A 324 -15.55 17.71 -16.28
CA GLN A 324 -15.80 18.33 -17.59
C GLN A 324 -16.45 17.27 -18.50
N LEU A 325 -17.71 16.97 -18.23
CA LEU A 325 -18.64 16.61 -19.31
C LEU A 325 -18.55 17.77 -20.30
N ASP A 326 -18.17 17.50 -21.53
CA ASP A 326 -18.28 18.45 -22.66
C ASP A 326 -19.75 18.86 -22.77
N ASP A 327 -20.13 19.84 -21.99
CA ASP A 327 -21.39 20.54 -22.20
C ASP A 327 -21.13 21.46 -23.39
N PRO A 328 -21.76 21.22 -24.55
CA PRO A 328 -21.56 22.03 -25.74
C PRO A 328 -21.83 23.51 -25.46
N VAL A 329 -22.67 23.83 -24.49
CA VAL A 329 -22.98 25.19 -24.02
C VAL A 329 -21.76 25.83 -23.35
N LEU A 330 -21.07 25.10 -22.44
CA LEU A 330 -19.86 25.60 -21.78
C LEU A 330 -18.70 25.77 -22.75
N LYS A 331 -18.59 24.91 -23.76
CA LYS A 331 -17.57 25.03 -24.80
C LYS A 331 -17.83 26.26 -25.68
N GLN A 332 -19.08 26.52 -26.06
CA GLN A 332 -19.47 27.71 -26.83
C GLN A 332 -19.20 28.99 -26.03
N ILE A 333 -19.50 29.02 -24.73
CA ILE A 333 -19.21 30.17 -23.87
C ILE A 333 -17.71 30.41 -23.74
N ARG A 334 -16.91 29.37 -23.56
CA ARG A 334 -15.45 29.47 -23.51
C ARG A 334 -14.89 30.06 -24.82
N ASP A 335 -15.32 29.54 -25.95
CA ASP A 335 -14.83 29.98 -27.25
C ASP A 335 -15.26 31.42 -27.53
N GLU A 336 -16.45 31.85 -27.14
CA GLU A 336 -16.88 33.25 -27.19
C GLU A 336 -16.04 34.18 -26.32
N ILE A 337 -15.70 33.75 -25.09
CA ILE A 337 -14.87 34.54 -24.17
C ILE A 337 -13.43 34.64 -24.68
N LEU A 338 -12.84 33.55 -25.21
CA LEU A 338 -11.48 33.52 -25.71
C LEU A 338 -11.30 34.38 -26.98
N ASN A 339 -12.34 34.50 -27.80
CA ASN A 339 -12.30 35.32 -29.01
C ASN A 339 -12.64 36.81 -28.79
N LEU A 340 -12.85 37.21 -27.51
CA LEU A 340 -13.24 38.59 -27.18
C LEU A 340 -11.99 39.45 -26.99
N ASP A 341 -11.82 40.46 -27.87
CA ASP A 341 -10.78 41.48 -27.70
C ASP A 341 -11.22 42.56 -26.70
N VAL A 342 -10.92 42.30 -25.41
CA VAL A 342 -11.35 43.12 -24.27
C VAL A 342 -10.80 44.55 -24.33
N ASN A 343 -9.68 44.79 -25.06
CA ASN A 343 -9.04 46.08 -25.10
C ASN A 343 -9.70 47.05 -26.13
N ASN A 344 -10.49 46.54 -27.05
CA ASN A 344 -11.15 47.32 -28.10
C ASN A 344 -12.68 47.40 -27.95
N LEU A 345 -13.23 46.90 -26.82
CA LEU A 345 -14.66 46.97 -26.55
C LEU A 345 -15.07 48.26 -25.83
N THR A 346 -16.12 48.87 -26.34
CA THR A 346 -16.80 49.93 -25.60
C THR A 346 -17.60 49.38 -24.44
N PRO A 347 -17.88 50.16 -23.35
CA PRO A 347 -18.66 49.69 -22.22
C PRO A 347 -20.04 49.13 -22.58
N LEU A 348 -20.69 49.69 -23.61
CA LEU A 348 -21.99 49.20 -24.09
C LEU A 348 -21.89 47.85 -24.81
N GLU A 349 -20.86 47.66 -25.63
CA GLU A 349 -20.58 46.40 -26.29
C GLU A 349 -20.21 45.30 -25.29
N ALA A 350 -19.45 45.60 -24.27
CA ALA A 350 -19.12 44.66 -23.19
C ALA A 350 -20.39 44.22 -22.45
N LEU A 351 -21.31 45.12 -22.16
CA LEU A 351 -22.59 44.80 -21.50
C LEU A 351 -23.48 43.91 -22.39
N ASN A 352 -23.51 44.18 -23.70
CA ASN A 352 -24.25 43.36 -24.67
C ASN A 352 -23.66 41.96 -24.77
N LYS A 353 -22.36 41.81 -24.85
CA LYS A 353 -21.66 40.51 -24.83
C LYS A 353 -21.89 39.71 -23.60
N LEU A 354 -21.89 40.32 -22.41
CA LEU A 354 -22.25 39.69 -21.15
C LEU A 354 -23.71 39.20 -21.13
N ASN A 355 -24.62 39.95 -21.75
CA ASN A 355 -26.01 39.53 -21.90
C ASN A 355 -26.17 38.33 -22.84
N ASP A 356 -25.42 38.30 -23.95
CA ASP A 356 -25.41 37.18 -24.86
C ASP A 356 -24.90 35.90 -24.21
N ILE A 357 -23.77 35.97 -23.47
CA ILE A 357 -23.22 34.84 -22.69
C ILE A 357 -24.26 34.38 -21.67
N LYS A 358 -24.93 35.30 -20.96
CA LYS A 358 -25.98 34.98 -20.02
C LYS A 358 -27.22 34.33 -20.68
N ARG A 359 -27.52 34.65 -21.90
CA ARG A 359 -28.60 34.00 -22.69
C ARG A 359 -28.23 32.56 -23.05
N ILE A 360 -26.99 32.33 -23.46
CA ILE A 360 -26.47 30.97 -23.77
C ILE A 360 -26.55 30.06 -22.50
N LEU A 361 -26.32 30.61 -21.30
CA LEU A 361 -26.43 29.90 -20.03
C LEU A 361 -27.88 29.56 -19.61
N LYS A 362 -28.87 30.29 -20.14
CA LYS A 362 -30.28 30.10 -19.76
C LYS A 362 -31.08 29.26 -20.77
N GLY A 363 -30.42 28.88 -21.89
CA GLY A 363 -30.79 27.99 -22.97
C GLY A 363 -31.95 27.65 -23.24
#